data_126759ed7fc3c3fdf96636f1b6fbba5d
#
_entry.id   126759ed7fc3c3fdf96636f1b6fbba5d
#
_cell.length_a   1.000
_cell.length_b   1.000
_cell.length_c   1.000
_cell.angle_alpha   90.00
_cell.angle_beta   90.00
_cell.angle_gamma   90.00
#
_symmetry.space_group_name_H-M   'P 1'
#
loop_
_entity.id
_entity.type
_entity.pdbx_description
1 polymer ?
#
loop_
_entity_poly.entity_id
_entity_poly.type
_entity_poly.pdbx_seq_one_letter_code
_entity_poly.pdbx_strand_id
1 'polypeptide(L)'
;MEWFTVMEHYHRTSATINELIIGNEYYFRVFAENMCGLSEDATMTKESALIAKDGKVYKYPVYDDFDFTERPMFTQPLVNTFAVAGYNATLNCSVRGNPKPKITWLKNKVIIMNDPRYRMFSNQGVCTLEIRKPSPYDGGTYTCRAANTLGEAEVECKLEVKGGLSFFRLLMDGVPPHIIDSYMREVQADKTEG
;
A
#
# COMPACT_ATOMS: atom_id res chain seq x y z
N MET A 1 6.05 -22.08 -44.07
CA MET A 1 6.73 -21.35 -43.01
C MET A 1 6.52 -22.16 -41.75
N GLU A 2 7.57 -22.59 -41.10
CA GLU A 2 7.51 -23.42 -39.91
C GLU A 2 7.73 -22.52 -38.69
N TRP A 3 6.93 -22.72 -37.61
CA TRP A 3 7.00 -21.90 -36.40
C TRP A 3 7.52 -22.72 -35.25
N PHE A 4 8.45 -22.13 -34.49
CA PHE A 4 9.04 -22.73 -33.31
C PHE A 4 8.79 -21.84 -32.10
N THR A 5 8.41 -22.42 -30.96
CA THR A 5 8.29 -21.70 -29.70
C THR A 5 9.67 -21.43 -29.13
N VAL A 6 9.99 -20.18 -28.88
CA VAL A 6 11.30 -19.75 -28.38
C VAL A 6 11.24 -19.44 -26.90
N MET A 7 10.12 -18.92 -26.43
CA MET A 7 9.90 -18.57 -25.03
C MET A 7 8.46 -18.82 -24.62
N GLU A 8 8.25 -19.37 -23.45
CA GLU A 8 6.95 -19.60 -22.82
C GLU A 8 6.88 -18.85 -21.48
N HIS A 9 5.69 -18.44 -21.08
CA HIS A 9 5.43 -17.73 -19.81
C HIS A 9 6.35 -16.52 -19.57
N TYR A 10 6.59 -15.74 -20.61
CA TYR A 10 7.54 -14.63 -20.59
C TYR A 10 6.88 -13.33 -20.16
N HIS A 11 7.37 -12.73 -19.06
CA HIS A 11 6.75 -11.57 -18.42
C HIS A 11 7.48 -10.23 -18.66
N ARG A 12 8.39 -10.17 -19.63
CA ARG A 12 9.13 -8.93 -19.94
C ARG A 12 8.71 -8.36 -21.30
N THR A 13 8.90 -7.06 -21.47
CA THR A 13 8.58 -6.35 -22.72
C THR A 13 9.68 -6.45 -23.78
N SER A 14 10.86 -6.98 -23.45
CA SER A 14 11.98 -7.18 -24.35
C SER A 14 12.57 -8.57 -24.17
N ALA A 15 12.92 -9.23 -25.28
CA ALA A 15 13.51 -10.55 -25.28
C ALA A 15 14.74 -10.61 -26.17
N THR A 16 15.75 -11.40 -25.76
CA THR A 16 16.92 -11.71 -26.58
C THR A 16 16.79 -13.15 -27.06
N ILE A 17 16.77 -13.35 -28.36
CA ILE A 17 16.68 -14.67 -28.97
C ILE A 17 18.08 -15.06 -29.46
N ASN A 18 18.60 -16.17 -28.95
CA ASN A 18 19.90 -16.72 -29.31
C ASN A 18 19.75 -17.87 -30.33
N GLU A 19 20.86 -18.35 -30.82
CA GLU A 19 20.95 -19.52 -31.72
C GLU A 19 20.25 -19.36 -33.10
N LEU A 20 20.05 -18.09 -33.52
CA LEU A 20 19.56 -17.82 -34.88
C LEU A 20 20.67 -18.09 -35.91
N ILE A 21 20.30 -18.71 -37.00
CA ILE A 21 21.24 -19.10 -38.08
C ILE A 21 21.59 -17.89 -38.95
N ILE A 22 22.87 -17.62 -39.11
CA ILE A 22 23.38 -16.53 -39.94
C ILE A 22 22.94 -16.76 -41.40
N GLY A 23 22.44 -15.74 -42.05
CA GLY A 23 21.96 -15.74 -43.42
C GLY A 23 20.47 -16.02 -43.55
N ASN A 24 19.79 -16.39 -42.50
CA ASN A 24 18.34 -16.60 -42.51
C ASN A 24 17.55 -15.37 -42.10
N GLU A 25 16.33 -15.31 -42.60
CA GLU A 25 15.34 -14.30 -42.22
C GLU A 25 14.32 -14.92 -41.26
N TYR A 26 13.97 -14.17 -40.21
CA TYR A 26 13.04 -14.61 -39.19
C TYR A 26 11.92 -13.60 -39.02
N TYR A 27 10.71 -14.13 -38.88
CA TYR A 27 9.56 -13.37 -38.35
C TYR A 27 9.27 -13.83 -36.93
N PHE A 28 8.81 -12.92 -36.10
CA PHE A 28 8.43 -13.24 -34.73
C PHE A 28 6.97 -12.96 -34.52
N ARG A 29 6.32 -13.79 -33.74
CA ARG A 29 4.94 -13.58 -33.27
C ARG A 29 4.83 -13.77 -31.79
N VAL A 30 3.97 -12.98 -31.16
CA VAL A 30 3.73 -13.01 -29.73
C VAL A 30 2.26 -13.25 -29.47
N PHE A 31 1.98 -14.21 -28.60
CA PHE A 31 0.66 -14.50 -28.09
C PHE A 31 0.54 -13.95 -26.67
N ALA A 32 -0.62 -13.44 -26.32
CA ALA A 32 -0.95 -13.15 -24.93
C ALA A 32 -1.44 -14.43 -24.24
N GLU A 33 -1.03 -14.65 -23.00
CA GLU A 33 -1.43 -15.80 -22.21
C GLU A 33 -2.05 -15.33 -20.88
N ASN A 34 -3.14 -15.95 -20.49
CA ASN A 34 -3.79 -15.74 -19.20
C ASN A 34 -4.22 -17.09 -18.62
N MET A 35 -4.93 -17.07 -17.50
CA MET A 35 -5.42 -18.29 -16.82
C MET A 35 -6.38 -19.14 -17.66
N CYS A 36 -6.96 -18.57 -18.74
CA CYS A 36 -7.87 -19.27 -19.66
C CYS A 36 -7.15 -19.86 -20.87
N GLY A 37 -5.86 -19.54 -21.06
CA GLY A 37 -5.04 -20.04 -22.16
C GLY A 37 -4.42 -18.94 -23.03
N LEU A 38 -3.93 -19.34 -24.19
CA LEU A 38 -3.31 -18.46 -25.20
C LEU A 38 -4.39 -17.71 -25.99
N SER A 39 -4.06 -16.49 -26.42
CA SER A 39 -4.90 -15.72 -27.34
C SER A 39 -5.01 -16.44 -28.71
N GLU A 40 -6.18 -16.33 -29.36
CA GLU A 40 -6.39 -16.87 -30.72
C GLU A 40 -5.55 -16.11 -31.74
N ASP A 41 -5.38 -14.78 -31.55
CA ASP A 41 -4.60 -13.91 -32.41
C ASP A 41 -3.19 -13.67 -31.86
N ALA A 42 -2.21 -13.66 -32.76
CA ALA A 42 -0.84 -13.32 -32.49
C ALA A 42 -0.46 -11.97 -33.11
N THR A 43 0.27 -11.15 -32.37
CA THR A 43 0.92 -9.98 -32.95
C THR A 43 2.23 -10.42 -33.61
N MET A 44 2.39 -10.12 -34.91
CA MET A 44 3.57 -10.48 -35.70
C MET A 44 4.41 -9.23 -36.00
N THR A 45 5.73 -9.42 -36.13
CA THR A 45 6.64 -8.36 -36.62
C THR A 45 6.26 -7.96 -38.04
N LYS A 46 6.29 -6.65 -38.32
CA LYS A 46 6.00 -6.11 -39.67
C LYS A 46 7.13 -6.39 -40.64
N GLU A 47 8.36 -6.46 -40.18
CA GLU A 47 9.57 -6.66 -40.95
C GLU A 47 10.26 -7.94 -40.50
N SER A 48 10.94 -8.63 -41.44
CA SER A 48 11.80 -9.76 -41.13
C SER A 48 13.11 -9.28 -40.49
N ALA A 49 13.65 -10.09 -39.58
CA ALA A 49 15.00 -9.92 -39.08
C ALA A 49 15.98 -10.80 -39.89
N LEU A 50 16.78 -10.18 -40.74
CA LEU A 50 17.87 -10.85 -41.44
C LEU A 50 19.09 -10.93 -40.50
N ILE A 51 19.56 -12.18 -40.27
CA ILE A 51 20.81 -12.39 -39.52
C ILE A 51 21.98 -12.30 -40.48
N ALA A 52 22.55 -11.10 -40.58
CA ALA A 52 23.62 -10.83 -41.54
C ALA A 52 24.88 -11.65 -41.25
N LYS A 53 25.55 -12.09 -42.35
CA LYS A 53 26.78 -12.90 -42.33
C LYS A 53 28.00 -12.08 -41.90
N ASP A 54 27.99 -10.76 -42.09
CA ASP A 54 29.09 -9.88 -41.77
C ASP A 54 28.89 -9.23 -40.41
N GLY A 55 29.82 -9.55 -39.52
CA GLY A 55 29.89 -9.17 -38.13
C GLY A 55 29.67 -7.70 -37.79
N LYS A 56 28.47 -7.17 -38.01
CA LYS A 56 28.03 -6.05 -37.20
C LYS A 56 27.91 -6.56 -35.78
N VAL A 57 28.95 -6.27 -34.97
CA VAL A 57 28.86 -6.44 -33.52
C VAL A 57 27.58 -5.74 -33.07
N TYR A 58 26.55 -6.53 -32.77
CA TYR A 58 25.33 -6.01 -32.21
C TYR A 58 25.71 -5.38 -30.87
N LYS A 59 25.77 -4.06 -30.83
CA LYS A 59 25.90 -3.36 -29.56
C LYS A 59 24.58 -3.56 -28.86
N TYR A 60 24.58 -4.43 -27.83
CA TYR A 60 23.45 -4.50 -26.93
C TYR A 60 23.11 -3.07 -26.47
N PRO A 61 21.83 -2.67 -26.50
CA PRO A 61 21.45 -1.42 -25.89
C PRO A 61 21.93 -1.49 -24.44
N VAL A 62 22.81 -0.55 -24.08
CA VAL A 62 23.19 -0.36 -22.69
C VAL A 62 21.94 0.17 -22.03
N TYR A 63 21.26 -0.66 -21.28
CA TYR A 63 20.19 -0.22 -20.40
C TYR A 63 20.89 0.49 -19.25
N ASP A 64 20.66 1.78 -19.13
CA ASP A 64 20.98 2.47 -17.90
C ASP A 64 20.20 1.80 -16.78
N ASP A 65 20.90 1.24 -15.81
CA ASP A 65 20.27 0.72 -14.60
C ASP A 65 19.59 1.89 -13.91
N PHE A 66 18.27 1.98 -14.07
CA PHE A 66 17.49 2.99 -13.36
C PHE A 66 17.60 2.72 -11.87
N ASP A 67 18.19 3.68 -11.16
CA ASP A 67 18.20 3.65 -9.71
C ASP A 67 16.79 4.02 -9.19
N PHE A 68 16.07 3.03 -8.73
CA PHE A 68 14.75 3.21 -8.12
C PHE A 68 14.83 3.45 -6.61
N THR A 69 16.04 3.68 -6.06
CA THR A 69 16.15 3.97 -4.64
C THR A 69 15.52 5.32 -4.32
N GLU A 70 14.69 5.33 -3.27
CA GLU A 70 13.96 6.51 -2.84
C GLU A 70 13.92 6.57 -1.31
N ARG A 71 14.22 7.75 -0.76
CA ARG A 71 14.02 8.00 0.67
C ARG A 71 12.54 7.94 1.03
N PRO A 72 12.19 7.64 2.29
CA PRO A 72 10.80 7.61 2.72
C PRO A 72 10.11 8.95 2.49
N MET A 73 8.91 8.88 1.90
CA MET A 73 8.05 10.04 1.71
C MET A 73 6.59 9.65 1.98
N PHE A 74 5.91 10.42 2.82
CA PHE A 74 4.48 10.21 3.04
C PHE A 74 3.67 10.78 1.88
N THR A 75 2.90 9.92 1.23
CA THR A 75 1.97 10.29 0.16
C THR A 75 0.62 10.73 0.71
N GLN A 76 0.25 10.19 1.88
CA GLN A 76 -0.92 10.61 2.64
C GLN A 76 -0.50 10.78 4.10
N PRO A 77 -0.53 12.01 4.64
CA PRO A 77 -0.17 12.26 6.04
C PRO A 77 -1.29 11.79 6.99
N LEU A 78 -0.95 11.72 8.27
CA LEU A 78 -1.93 11.57 9.35
C LEU A 78 -2.81 12.82 9.44
N VAL A 79 -4.06 12.63 9.81
CA VAL A 79 -5.04 13.71 10.00
C VAL A 79 -5.48 13.75 11.45
N ASN A 80 -5.59 14.97 12.03
CA ASN A 80 -6.16 15.16 13.36
C ASN A 80 -7.57 14.57 13.40
N THR A 81 -7.84 13.78 14.41
CA THR A 81 -9.11 13.05 14.51
C THR A 81 -9.54 12.94 15.97
N PHE A 82 -10.78 12.52 16.16
CA PHE A 82 -11.30 12.19 17.47
C PHE A 82 -11.77 10.74 17.51
N ALA A 83 -11.75 10.15 18.70
CA ALA A 83 -12.27 8.83 18.97
C ALA A 83 -13.29 8.90 20.11
N VAL A 84 -14.19 7.93 20.14
CA VAL A 84 -15.12 7.74 21.24
C VAL A 84 -14.51 6.73 22.20
N ALA A 85 -14.49 7.04 23.49
CA ALA A 85 -13.98 6.14 24.52
C ALA A 85 -14.72 4.80 24.46
N GLY A 86 -13.97 3.70 24.51
CA GLY A 86 -14.50 2.33 24.45
C GLY A 86 -14.71 1.75 23.05
N TYR A 87 -14.64 2.55 21.98
CA TYR A 87 -14.74 2.09 20.58
C TYR A 87 -13.36 2.18 19.90
N ASN A 88 -13.02 1.16 19.10
CA ASN A 88 -11.73 1.12 18.42
C ASN A 88 -11.53 2.36 17.54
N ALA A 89 -10.33 2.92 17.57
CA ALA A 89 -9.91 4.04 16.73
C ALA A 89 -8.78 3.59 15.80
N THR A 90 -8.76 4.14 14.59
CA THR A 90 -7.71 3.85 13.61
C THR A 90 -7.07 5.15 13.10
N LEU A 91 -5.75 5.16 13.04
CA LEU A 91 -4.95 6.20 12.41
C LEU A 91 -4.28 5.61 11.19
N ASN A 92 -4.46 6.26 10.04
CA ASN A 92 -3.95 5.77 8.76
C ASN A 92 -3.07 6.83 8.10
N CYS A 93 -1.95 6.39 7.53
CA CYS A 93 -1.13 7.18 6.63
C CYS A 93 -0.57 6.28 5.53
N SER A 94 -0.04 6.87 4.46
CA SER A 94 0.59 6.13 3.38
C SER A 94 1.99 6.66 3.14
N VAL A 95 2.94 5.74 2.95
CA VAL A 95 4.35 6.03 2.74
C VAL A 95 4.88 5.25 1.54
N ARG A 96 5.78 5.85 0.79
CA ARG A 96 6.58 5.19 -0.24
C ARG A 96 8.06 5.34 0.08
N GLY A 97 8.88 4.50 -0.49
CA GLY A 97 10.33 4.50 -0.35
C GLY A 97 10.93 3.17 -0.78
N ASN A 98 12.13 3.22 -1.31
CA ASN A 98 12.88 2.03 -1.72
C ASN A 98 14.36 2.19 -1.29
N PRO A 99 14.89 1.29 -0.45
CA PRO A 99 14.28 0.08 0.14
C PRO A 99 13.05 0.37 1.00
N LYS A 100 12.17 -0.65 1.14
CA LYS A 100 10.93 -0.54 1.91
C LYS A 100 11.18 0.05 3.29
N PRO A 101 10.53 1.17 3.66
CA PRO A 101 10.77 1.81 4.96
C PRO A 101 10.32 0.95 6.14
N LYS A 102 11.10 1.00 7.22
CA LYS A 102 10.70 0.49 8.53
C LYS A 102 9.81 1.52 9.20
N ILE A 103 8.64 1.08 9.66
CA ILE A 103 7.64 1.93 10.30
C ILE A 103 7.74 1.81 11.82
N THR A 104 7.73 2.97 12.49
CA THR A 104 7.72 3.07 13.96
C THR A 104 6.63 4.06 14.36
N TRP A 105 5.78 3.66 15.31
CA TRP A 105 4.74 4.52 15.85
C TRP A 105 5.16 5.06 17.21
N LEU A 106 4.88 6.35 17.44
CA LEU A 106 5.15 7.02 18.69
C LEU A 106 3.86 7.66 19.20
N LYS A 107 3.72 7.71 20.54
CA LYS A 107 2.70 8.49 21.25
C LYS A 107 3.40 9.50 22.14
N ASN A 108 3.13 10.77 21.98
CA ASN A 108 3.78 11.86 22.73
C ASN A 108 5.32 11.73 22.74
N LYS A 109 5.90 11.42 21.55
CA LYS A 109 7.35 11.18 21.32
C LYS A 109 7.91 9.89 21.94
N VAL A 110 7.10 9.06 22.58
CA VAL A 110 7.53 7.76 23.13
C VAL A 110 7.12 6.65 22.17
N ILE A 111 8.06 5.76 21.85
CA ILE A 111 7.80 4.64 20.94
C ILE A 111 6.75 3.72 21.55
N ILE A 112 5.73 3.42 20.78
CA ILE A 112 4.71 2.44 21.15
C ILE A 112 5.32 1.05 20.98
N MET A 113 5.59 0.39 22.11
CA MET A 113 6.06 -0.99 22.13
C MET A 113 4.88 -1.96 22.27
N ASN A 114 5.16 -3.27 22.34
CA ASN A 114 4.22 -4.40 22.41
C ASN A 114 3.10 -4.28 23.48
N ASP A 115 2.26 -3.28 23.35
CA ASP A 115 1.06 -3.13 24.17
C ASP A 115 -0.12 -3.75 23.38
N PRO A 116 -0.85 -4.72 23.94
CA PRO A 116 -1.96 -5.41 23.25
C PRO A 116 -3.12 -4.47 22.88
N ARG A 117 -3.16 -3.26 23.42
CA ARG A 117 -4.14 -2.22 23.04
C ARG A 117 -3.85 -1.60 21.68
N TYR A 118 -2.60 -1.67 21.22
CA TYR A 118 -2.18 -1.13 19.93
C TYR A 118 -1.90 -2.25 18.94
N ARG A 119 -2.52 -2.20 17.78
CA ARG A 119 -2.22 -3.08 16.65
C ARG A 119 -1.68 -2.26 15.49
N MET A 120 -0.54 -2.67 14.98
CA MET A 120 0.15 -1.98 13.89
C MET A 120 0.16 -2.84 12.66
N PHE A 121 -0.28 -2.27 11.53
CA PHE A 121 -0.27 -2.93 10.24
C PHE A 121 0.50 -2.05 9.24
N SER A 122 1.29 -2.68 8.40
CA SER A 122 1.94 -2.01 7.27
C SER A 122 1.86 -2.92 6.05
N ASN A 123 1.00 -2.58 5.10
CA ASN A 123 0.80 -3.33 3.89
C ASN A 123 0.75 -2.40 2.68
N GLN A 124 1.54 -2.71 1.63
CA GLN A 124 1.58 -1.97 0.37
C GLN A 124 1.72 -0.45 0.54
N GLY A 125 2.53 -0.01 1.52
CA GLY A 125 2.73 1.41 1.82
C GLY A 125 1.67 2.05 2.71
N VAL A 126 0.55 1.38 2.99
CA VAL A 126 -0.45 1.86 3.94
C VAL A 126 -0.06 1.43 5.36
N CYS A 127 0.08 2.41 6.25
CA CYS A 127 0.43 2.20 7.65
C CYS A 127 -0.78 2.53 8.52
N THR A 128 -1.23 1.56 9.30
CA THR A 128 -2.40 1.67 10.17
C THR A 128 -2.00 1.40 11.63
N LEU A 129 -2.40 2.30 12.51
CA LEU A 129 -2.39 2.08 13.97
C LEU A 129 -3.82 1.96 14.45
N GLU A 130 -4.22 0.77 14.91
CA GLU A 130 -5.48 0.53 15.58
C GLU A 130 -5.28 0.65 17.10
N ILE A 131 -6.09 1.50 17.73
CA ILE A 131 -6.14 1.70 19.18
C ILE A 131 -7.42 1.04 19.68
N ARG A 132 -7.28 0.00 20.48
CA ARG A 132 -8.41 -0.78 20.97
C ARG A 132 -9.02 -0.13 22.21
N LYS A 133 -10.32 0.13 22.15
CA LYS A 133 -11.11 0.69 23.26
C LYS A 133 -10.38 1.83 23.98
N PRO A 134 -9.99 2.91 23.26
CA PRO A 134 -9.25 4.01 23.86
C PRO A 134 -10.03 4.62 25.02
N SER A 135 -9.29 5.04 26.03
CA SER A 135 -9.73 5.85 27.17
C SER A 135 -9.39 7.31 26.93
N PRO A 136 -9.90 8.26 27.72
CA PRO A 136 -9.50 9.67 27.62
C PRO A 136 -7.98 9.90 27.75
N TYR A 137 -7.27 9.02 28.45
CA TYR A 137 -5.80 9.07 28.63
C TYR A 137 -5.03 8.63 27.36
N ASP A 138 -5.72 8.05 26.38
CA ASP A 138 -5.12 7.65 25.09
C ASP A 138 -5.13 8.81 24.08
N GLY A 139 -5.72 9.95 24.42
CA GLY A 139 -5.55 11.19 23.69
C GLY A 139 -4.10 11.68 23.68
N GLY A 140 -3.71 12.40 22.64
CA GLY A 140 -2.36 12.94 22.52
C GLY A 140 -1.88 13.05 21.10
N THR A 141 -0.59 13.33 20.92
CA THR A 141 0.05 13.39 19.61
C THR A 141 0.58 12.01 19.22
N TYR A 142 0.16 11.53 18.07
CA TYR A 142 0.64 10.30 17.49
C TYR A 142 1.50 10.60 16.27
N THR A 143 2.67 9.98 16.19
CA THR A 143 3.64 10.18 15.12
C THR A 143 3.91 8.84 14.43
N CYS A 144 3.86 8.83 13.11
CA CYS A 144 4.35 7.72 12.29
C CYS A 144 5.70 8.12 11.70
N ARG A 145 6.75 7.37 12.04
CA ARG A 145 8.11 7.52 11.52
C ARG A 145 8.40 6.40 10.54
N ALA A 146 8.89 6.76 9.36
CA ALA A 146 9.35 5.85 8.33
C ALA A 146 10.82 6.07 8.07
N ALA A 147 11.64 5.02 8.12
CA ALA A 147 13.08 5.08 7.92
C ALA A 147 13.57 4.00 6.96
N ASN A 148 14.49 4.35 6.07
CA ASN A 148 15.27 3.42 5.26
C ASN A 148 16.74 3.85 5.26
N THR A 149 17.59 3.18 4.45
CA THR A 149 19.02 3.50 4.34
C THR A 149 19.32 4.88 3.76
N LEU A 150 18.33 5.53 3.13
CA LEU A 150 18.48 6.83 2.46
C LEU A 150 17.95 8.00 3.31
N GLY A 151 17.25 7.72 4.40
CA GLY A 151 16.75 8.76 5.28
C GLY A 151 15.52 8.39 6.08
N GLU A 152 14.94 9.40 6.72
CA GLU A 152 13.77 9.29 7.56
C GLU A 152 12.72 10.36 7.18
N ALA A 153 11.46 10.03 7.42
CA ALA A 153 10.34 10.95 7.31
C ALA A 153 9.36 10.71 8.47
N GLU A 154 8.68 11.75 8.91
CA GLU A 154 7.69 11.68 9.98
C GLU A 154 6.43 12.46 9.61
N VAL A 155 5.30 11.95 10.08
CA VAL A 155 4.02 12.66 10.08
C VAL A 155 3.36 12.48 11.42
N GLU A 156 2.65 13.52 11.86
CA GLU A 156 1.98 13.50 13.17
C GLU A 156 0.52 13.95 13.05
N CYS A 157 -0.29 13.51 14.01
CA CYS A 157 -1.64 13.98 14.19
C CYS A 157 -1.98 14.03 15.69
N LYS A 158 -3.01 14.81 16.01
CA LYS A 158 -3.61 14.84 17.32
C LYS A 158 -4.84 13.96 17.36
N LEU A 159 -4.88 13.03 18.30
CA LEU A 159 -6.05 12.24 18.64
C LEU A 159 -6.70 12.81 19.90
N GLU A 160 -7.97 13.14 19.81
CA GLU A 160 -8.80 13.50 20.95
C GLU A 160 -9.76 12.36 21.28
N VAL A 161 -9.74 11.87 22.51
CA VAL A 161 -10.68 10.84 22.97
C VAL A 161 -11.79 11.49 23.77
N LYS A 162 -13.01 11.46 23.25
CA LYS A 162 -14.18 12.00 23.91
C LYS A 162 -14.91 10.89 24.69
N GLY A 163 -15.37 11.20 25.89
CA GLY A 163 -16.22 10.26 26.64
C GLY A 163 -17.50 9.99 25.89
N GLY A 164 -18.02 8.74 25.95
CA GLY A 164 -19.21 8.34 25.20
C GLY A 164 -20.43 9.25 25.47
N LEU A 165 -20.63 9.68 26.68
CA LEU A 165 -21.69 10.63 27.08
C LEU A 165 -21.55 12.01 26.43
N SER A 166 -20.30 12.53 26.28
CA SER A 166 -20.07 13.82 25.64
C SER A 166 -20.27 13.77 24.12
N PHE A 167 -20.01 12.63 23.51
CA PHE A 167 -20.23 12.42 22.07
C PHE A 167 -21.71 12.36 21.73
N PHE A 168 -22.51 11.64 22.52
CA PHE A 168 -23.96 11.62 22.36
C PHE A 168 -24.56 13.02 22.51
N ARG A 169 -24.06 13.83 23.45
CA ARG A 169 -24.52 15.20 23.62
C ARG A 169 -24.22 16.10 22.43
N LEU A 170 -23.08 15.89 21.75
CA LEU A 170 -22.69 16.66 20.55
C LEU A 170 -23.53 16.25 19.30
N LEU A 171 -23.86 14.96 19.18
CA LEU A 171 -24.73 14.45 18.11
C LEU A 171 -26.21 14.82 18.31
N MET A 172 -26.59 15.15 19.55
CA MET A 172 -27.95 15.44 19.96
C MET A 172 -28.22 16.95 20.13
N ASP A 173 -27.31 17.83 19.67
CA ASP A 173 -27.56 19.27 19.60
C ASP A 173 -28.78 19.52 18.70
N GLY A 174 -29.91 19.89 19.34
CA GLY A 174 -31.21 20.07 18.70
C GLY A 174 -32.27 18.98 18.98
N VAL A 175 -31.88 17.90 19.66
CA VAL A 175 -32.86 16.87 20.09
C VAL A 175 -33.45 17.23 21.46
N PRO A 176 -34.78 17.16 21.63
CA PRO A 176 -35.42 17.46 22.90
C PRO A 176 -34.90 16.60 24.06
N PRO A 177 -34.71 17.13 25.27
CA PRO A 177 -34.12 16.41 26.41
C PRO A 177 -34.82 15.08 26.77
N HIS A 178 -36.14 15.00 26.62
CA HIS A 178 -36.90 13.78 26.93
C HIS A 178 -36.60 12.59 26.00
N ILE A 179 -36.16 12.88 24.76
CA ILE A 179 -35.73 11.82 23.81
C ILE A 179 -34.34 11.34 24.18
N ILE A 180 -33.47 12.25 24.61
CA ILE A 180 -32.09 11.91 25.07
C ILE A 180 -32.20 11.00 26.32
N ASP A 181 -33.05 11.32 27.27
CA ASP A 181 -33.25 10.52 28.49
C ASP A 181 -33.83 9.13 28.22
N SER A 182 -34.66 8.99 27.20
CA SER A 182 -35.19 7.68 26.77
C SER A 182 -34.07 6.79 26.21
N TYR A 183 -33.27 7.31 25.29
CA TYR A 183 -32.13 6.58 24.74
C TYR A 183 -31.08 6.21 25.79
N MET A 184 -30.83 7.10 26.76
CA MET A 184 -29.86 6.85 27.81
C MET A 184 -30.32 5.75 28.77
N ARG A 185 -31.61 5.56 28.98
CA ARG A 185 -32.14 4.45 29.78
C ARG A 185 -32.02 3.11 29.06
N GLU A 186 -32.28 3.05 27.74
CA GLU A 186 -32.07 1.83 26.95
C GLU A 186 -30.62 1.37 26.93
N VAL A 187 -29.67 2.30 26.70
CA VAL A 187 -28.24 1.98 26.70
C VAL A 187 -27.69 1.56 28.08
N GLN A 188 -28.34 1.97 29.17
CA GLN A 188 -27.99 1.51 30.52
C GLN A 188 -28.62 0.14 30.85
N ALA A 189 -29.77 -0.17 30.33
CA ALA A 189 -30.42 -1.48 30.51
C ALA A 189 -29.63 -2.62 29.86
N ASP A 190 -29.13 -2.43 28.65
CA ASP A 190 -28.29 -3.41 27.93
C ASP A 190 -26.93 -3.73 28.62
N LYS A 191 -26.46 -2.85 29.52
CA LYS A 191 -25.20 -3.07 30.27
C LYS A 191 -25.36 -3.88 31.55
N THR A 192 -26.58 -4.14 31.96
CA THR A 192 -26.88 -4.91 33.20
C THR A 192 -27.25 -6.36 32.93
N GLU A 193 -27.42 -6.75 31.66
CA GLU A 193 -27.77 -8.13 31.26
C GLU A 193 -26.63 -8.89 30.52
N GLY A 194 -25.35 -8.37 30.51
CA GLY A 194 -24.21 -8.99 29.82
C GLY A 194 -23.05 -9.42 30.74
#